data_71b4eaad9f01fd8db0601403debb99db
#
_entry.id   71b4eaad9f01fd8db0601403debb99db
#
_cell.length_a   1.000
_cell.length_b   1.000
_cell.length_c   1.000
_cell.angle_alpha   90.00
_cell.angle_beta   90.00
_cell.angle_gamma   90.00
#
_symmetry.space_group_name_H-M   'P 1'
#
loop_
_entity.id
_entity.type
_entity.pdbx_description
1 polymer ?
#
loop_
_entity_poly.entity_id
_entity_poly.type
_entity_poly.pdbx_seq_one_letter_code
_entity_poly.pdbx_strand_id
1 'polypeptide(L)'
;MLRPERMSRISVTGSARVMEDAIEAVHEVSLLHMSDYDGAWEGFDPGDPVDGANEIAELLVTVRSLESILEVDAERVEPGPARMLDEEELRTEVERLRGEVTALDDRQNDLEERRRQLTERMREAEPLVGLDIDLDLLAGYDSLDVAVGVGDERAIRERLRQAKAVSTFSVERGEEDVLAVFARTSAEASALNELLVGAEFTELAVPDAAGPPSEHVEALGERREEIEAELATLQEEIEQLREDSEEFLLAAEEHLTIELQKAEAPLSFATTENAFVAEGWIPSIRYDTLVSALTDAIGDHVEIERHGEAAYDADGQLVGGEEPVSDAVAADGGTETEELAMAGGGPPVVQDNPALVEPFEALVEVINRPNYDELDPTIVLFLSFPLFFGFMIGDLGYGLMYMLVGALLMRQFDSDIVRSLGGVALWAGAFTALFGVLYGEVFGLHELGSLVWGGHPPIEKGLSPATSDFALLWLVVSLLAGLAHLTIGYLFDFYENLRGHGLVDAVTETGSWMLMLGGIWVWVFADAPPTGAAPPILTGADSALAGFTGFAGFSTTVGF
;
A
#
# COMPACT_ATOMS: atom_id res chain seq x y z
N MET A 1 24.24 -3.25 14.60
CA MET A 1 24.11 -1.77 14.60
C MET A 1 24.40 -1.10 13.26
N LEU A 2 25.42 -1.44 12.50
CA LEU A 2 25.70 -0.85 11.17
C LEU A 2 25.64 -1.90 10.06
N ARG A 3 25.20 -3.09 10.35
CA ARG A 3 24.99 -4.19 9.40
C ARG A 3 23.78 -5.00 9.85
N PRO A 4 23.04 -5.60 8.92
CA PRO A 4 22.02 -6.57 9.22
C PRO A 4 22.50 -7.70 10.13
N GLU A 5 21.58 -8.40 10.77
CA GLU A 5 21.90 -9.61 11.53
C GLU A 5 22.57 -10.65 10.64
N ARG A 6 23.55 -11.37 11.20
CA ARG A 6 24.16 -12.48 10.48
C ARG A 6 23.20 -13.63 10.35
N MET A 7 23.04 -14.12 9.12
CA MET A 7 22.18 -15.24 8.81
C MET A 7 22.99 -16.50 8.62
N SER A 8 22.52 -17.61 9.18
CA SER A 8 23.07 -18.93 8.96
C SER A 8 22.13 -19.74 8.08
N ARG A 9 22.68 -20.42 7.09
CA ARG A 9 21.94 -21.42 6.32
C ARG A 9 21.89 -22.70 7.14
N ILE A 10 20.71 -23.27 7.25
CA ILE A 10 20.48 -24.53 7.96
C ILE A 10 19.66 -25.48 7.12
N SER A 11 19.80 -26.78 7.39
CA SER A 11 18.87 -27.80 6.96
C SER A 11 18.28 -28.51 8.16
N VAL A 12 16.99 -28.80 8.07
CA VAL A 12 16.24 -29.63 9.02
C VAL A 12 15.85 -30.90 8.31
N THR A 13 16.45 -32.01 8.70
CA THR A 13 16.19 -33.33 8.11
C THR A 13 15.44 -34.19 9.10
N GLY A 14 14.33 -34.77 8.67
CA GLY A 14 13.52 -35.59 9.57
C GLY A 14 12.74 -36.69 8.87
N SER A 15 12.13 -37.55 9.67
CA SER A 15 11.20 -38.56 9.16
C SER A 15 9.91 -37.87 8.68
N ALA A 16 9.36 -38.29 7.54
CA ALA A 16 8.07 -37.80 7.02
C ALA A 16 6.92 -37.86 8.06
N ARG A 17 7.02 -38.74 9.06
CA ARG A 17 6.00 -38.88 10.10
C ARG A 17 5.94 -37.75 11.12
N VAL A 18 7.02 -37.01 11.28
CA VAL A 18 7.13 -35.89 12.23
C VAL A 18 7.18 -34.53 11.51
N MET A 19 6.89 -34.52 10.20
CA MET A 19 6.98 -33.32 9.40
C MET A 19 5.98 -32.24 9.85
N GLU A 20 4.74 -32.63 10.15
CA GLU A 20 3.71 -31.71 10.64
C GLU A 20 4.09 -31.12 12.01
N ASP A 21 4.54 -31.94 12.94
CA ASP A 21 5.02 -31.48 14.25
C ASP A 21 6.25 -30.55 14.12
N ALA A 22 7.13 -30.82 13.12
CA ALA A 22 8.27 -29.96 12.83
C ALA A 22 7.83 -28.59 12.28
N ILE A 23 6.86 -28.58 11.38
CA ILE A 23 6.29 -27.33 10.82
C ILE A 23 5.67 -26.50 11.95
N GLU A 24 4.88 -27.11 12.82
CA GLU A 24 4.26 -26.45 13.97
C GLU A 24 5.32 -25.82 14.88
N ALA A 25 6.35 -26.59 15.27
CA ALA A 25 7.43 -26.11 16.13
C ALA A 25 8.24 -24.97 15.49
N VAL A 26 8.50 -25.04 14.19
CA VAL A 26 9.18 -23.95 13.45
C VAL A 26 8.30 -22.71 13.39
N HIS A 27 7.01 -22.88 13.15
CA HIS A 27 6.05 -21.78 13.08
C HIS A 27 5.92 -21.06 14.44
N GLU A 28 5.81 -21.80 15.55
CA GLU A 28 5.73 -21.21 16.91
C GLU A 28 6.93 -20.29 17.21
N VAL A 29 8.11 -20.65 16.73
CA VAL A 29 9.33 -19.85 16.95
C VAL A 29 9.45 -18.69 15.97
N SER A 30 8.83 -18.80 14.78
CA SER A 30 8.82 -17.76 13.70
C SER A 30 10.21 -17.20 13.34
N LEU A 31 11.24 -18.05 13.31
CA LEU A 31 12.63 -17.65 13.13
C LEU A 31 13.24 -18.11 11.80
N LEU A 32 12.65 -19.10 11.14
CA LEU A 32 13.19 -19.72 9.93
C LEU A 32 12.57 -19.09 8.68
N HIS A 33 13.40 -18.51 7.83
CA HIS A 33 13.04 -18.13 6.49
C HIS A 33 13.34 -19.29 5.53
N MET A 34 12.29 -19.96 5.08
CA MET A 34 12.43 -21.16 4.25
C MET A 34 12.87 -20.81 2.84
N SER A 35 13.70 -21.68 2.28
CA SER A 35 14.12 -21.64 0.87
C SER A 35 13.36 -22.69 0.08
N ASP A 36 12.91 -22.32 -1.12
CA ASP A 36 12.17 -23.24 -2.00
C ASP A 36 13.11 -24.32 -2.56
N TYR A 37 12.64 -25.56 -2.57
CA TYR A 37 13.34 -26.65 -3.22
C TYR A 37 13.17 -26.58 -4.74
N ASP A 38 14.30 -26.60 -5.48
CA ASP A 38 14.33 -26.45 -6.94
C ASP A 38 14.21 -27.79 -7.73
N GLY A 39 14.11 -28.91 -7.01
CA GLY A 39 14.02 -30.23 -7.63
C GLY A 39 15.37 -30.79 -8.13
N ALA A 40 16.51 -30.23 -7.71
CA ALA A 40 17.82 -30.61 -8.26
C ALA A 40 18.41 -31.90 -7.66
N TRP A 41 17.93 -32.40 -6.53
CA TRP A 41 18.53 -33.54 -5.84
C TRP A 41 18.02 -34.88 -6.37
N GLU A 42 18.92 -35.77 -6.75
CA GLU A 42 18.56 -37.10 -7.26
C GLU A 42 17.88 -37.94 -6.14
N GLY A 43 16.65 -38.37 -6.40
CA GLY A 43 15.86 -39.20 -5.48
C GLY A 43 14.99 -38.44 -4.49
N PHE A 44 14.92 -37.13 -4.61
CA PHE A 44 13.97 -36.28 -3.88
C PHE A 44 12.99 -35.63 -4.86
N ASP A 45 11.76 -35.47 -4.43
CA ASP A 45 10.71 -34.73 -5.12
C ASP A 45 10.26 -33.54 -4.23
N PRO A 46 9.69 -32.47 -4.82
CA PRO A 46 8.99 -31.47 -4.04
C PRO A 46 7.90 -32.11 -3.21
N GLY A 47 7.72 -31.66 -1.97
CA GLY A 47 6.67 -32.19 -1.12
C GLY A 47 5.28 -31.85 -1.60
N ASP A 48 4.30 -32.61 -1.14
CA ASP A 48 2.88 -32.34 -1.35
C ASP A 48 2.32 -31.58 -0.11
N PRO A 49 1.31 -30.72 -0.31
CA PRO A 49 0.63 -30.08 0.83
C PRO A 49 0.10 -31.10 1.81
N VAL A 50 0.02 -30.71 3.07
CA VAL A 50 -0.59 -31.56 4.12
C VAL A 50 -2.06 -31.83 3.78
N ASP A 51 -2.56 -33.00 4.20
CA ASP A 51 -3.96 -33.37 4.05
C ASP A 51 -4.89 -32.29 4.61
N GLY A 52 -5.88 -31.85 3.83
CA GLY A 52 -6.80 -30.77 4.23
C GLY A 52 -6.45 -29.37 3.72
N ALA A 53 -5.26 -29.15 3.15
CA ALA A 53 -4.84 -27.84 2.62
C ALA A 53 -5.86 -27.23 1.64
N ASN A 54 -6.44 -28.05 0.74
CA ASN A 54 -7.45 -27.58 -0.21
C ASN A 54 -8.72 -27.10 0.50
N GLU A 55 -9.14 -27.77 1.57
CA GLU A 55 -10.34 -27.39 2.34
C GLU A 55 -10.11 -26.07 3.09
N ILE A 56 -8.91 -25.87 3.64
CA ILE A 56 -8.50 -24.61 4.28
C ILE A 56 -8.49 -23.49 3.24
N ALA A 57 -7.91 -23.73 2.07
CA ALA A 57 -7.86 -22.75 0.97
C ALA A 57 -9.27 -22.34 0.49
N GLU A 58 -10.18 -23.31 0.31
CA GLU A 58 -11.58 -23.02 -0.07
C GLU A 58 -12.30 -22.19 1.00
N LEU A 59 -12.07 -22.49 2.27
CA LEU A 59 -12.67 -21.75 3.37
C LEU A 59 -12.09 -20.32 3.45
N LEU A 60 -10.79 -20.15 3.28
CA LEU A 60 -10.14 -18.83 3.23
C LEU A 60 -10.67 -17.96 2.06
N VAL A 61 -10.83 -18.55 0.88
CA VAL A 61 -11.45 -17.86 -0.27
C VAL A 61 -12.87 -17.42 0.06
N THR A 62 -13.63 -18.26 0.79
CA THR A 62 -14.98 -17.91 1.22
C THR A 62 -14.98 -16.74 2.19
N VAL A 63 -14.12 -16.75 3.20
CA VAL A 63 -13.97 -15.63 4.16
C VAL A 63 -13.63 -14.32 3.44
N ARG A 64 -12.61 -14.32 2.57
CA ARG A 64 -12.23 -13.15 1.77
C ARG A 64 -13.34 -12.64 0.85
N SER A 65 -14.17 -13.55 0.33
CA SER A 65 -15.35 -13.16 -0.43
C SER A 65 -16.37 -12.44 0.43
N LEU A 66 -16.61 -12.93 1.65
CA LEU A 66 -17.52 -12.30 2.62
C LEU A 66 -17.04 -10.91 3.05
N GLU A 67 -15.75 -10.78 3.34
CA GLU A 67 -15.13 -9.47 3.64
C GLU A 67 -15.30 -8.47 2.50
N SER A 68 -15.09 -8.94 1.26
CA SER A 68 -15.27 -8.09 0.07
C SER A 68 -16.71 -7.65 -0.14
N ILE A 69 -17.69 -8.53 0.07
CA ILE A 69 -19.12 -8.20 -0.09
C ILE A 69 -19.60 -7.27 1.02
N LEU A 70 -19.15 -7.49 2.26
CA LEU A 70 -19.49 -6.66 3.42
C LEU A 70 -18.65 -5.39 3.52
N GLU A 71 -17.67 -5.19 2.62
CA GLU A 71 -16.74 -4.05 2.65
C GLU A 71 -16.02 -3.91 4.01
N VAL A 72 -15.55 -5.06 4.57
CA VAL A 72 -14.79 -5.08 5.82
C VAL A 72 -13.43 -4.42 5.59
N ASP A 73 -13.08 -3.48 6.45
CA ASP A 73 -11.84 -2.71 6.36
C ASP A 73 -10.93 -3.03 7.56
N ALA A 74 -9.91 -3.84 7.33
CA ALA A 74 -8.96 -4.24 8.36
C ALA A 74 -8.21 -3.07 9.03
N GLU A 75 -8.14 -1.89 8.39
CA GLU A 75 -7.51 -0.71 8.98
C GLU A 75 -8.38 -0.04 10.06
N ARG A 76 -9.68 -0.33 10.09
CA ARG A 76 -10.65 0.27 11.01
C ARG A 76 -10.93 -0.57 12.25
N VAL A 77 -10.60 -1.84 12.20
CA VAL A 77 -10.85 -2.77 13.29
C VAL A 77 -9.58 -2.93 14.09
N GLU A 78 -9.63 -2.69 15.40
CA GLU A 78 -8.51 -3.01 16.28
C GLU A 78 -8.34 -4.53 16.28
N PRO A 79 -7.14 -5.06 15.97
CA PRO A 79 -6.92 -6.50 16.01
C PRO A 79 -7.19 -7.00 17.43
N GLY A 80 -8.24 -7.79 17.56
CA GLY A 80 -8.51 -8.54 18.79
C GLY A 80 -7.42 -9.59 19.02
N PRO A 81 -7.26 -10.11 20.24
CA PRO A 81 -6.34 -11.20 20.48
C PRO A 81 -6.73 -12.37 19.57
N ALA A 82 -5.76 -12.87 18.78
CA ALA A 82 -5.95 -14.03 17.92
C ALA A 82 -6.64 -15.15 18.71
N ARG A 83 -7.92 -15.35 18.50
CA ARG A 83 -8.66 -16.46 19.10
C ARG A 83 -8.26 -17.70 18.31
N MET A 84 -7.72 -18.69 18.99
CA MET A 84 -7.69 -20.05 18.44
C MET A 84 -9.17 -20.47 18.27
N LEU A 85 -9.64 -20.38 17.04
CA LEU A 85 -11.00 -20.79 16.68
C LEU A 85 -10.98 -22.32 16.52
N ASP A 86 -11.96 -23.00 17.11
CA ASP A 86 -12.17 -24.42 16.82
C ASP A 86 -12.59 -24.55 15.34
N GLU A 87 -11.92 -25.43 14.61
CA GLU A 87 -12.10 -25.58 13.16
C GLU A 87 -13.57 -25.89 12.77
N GLU A 88 -14.28 -26.69 13.58
CA GLU A 88 -15.67 -27.05 13.33
C GLU A 88 -16.62 -25.88 13.62
N GLU A 89 -16.33 -25.09 14.66
CA GLU A 89 -17.06 -23.87 14.98
C GLU A 89 -16.83 -22.79 13.91
N LEU A 90 -15.59 -22.60 13.46
CA LEU A 90 -15.22 -21.65 12.40
C LEU A 90 -15.94 -21.98 11.08
N ARG A 91 -15.90 -23.25 10.65
CA ARG A 91 -16.59 -23.70 9.43
C ARG A 91 -18.09 -23.47 9.50
N THR A 92 -18.70 -23.78 10.63
CA THR A 92 -20.14 -23.60 10.85
C THR A 92 -20.54 -22.13 10.77
N GLU A 93 -19.76 -21.24 11.38
CA GLU A 93 -20.06 -19.82 11.40
C GLU A 93 -19.83 -19.16 10.04
N VAL A 94 -18.76 -19.53 9.33
CA VAL A 94 -18.50 -19.05 7.95
C VAL A 94 -19.64 -19.47 7.02
N GLU A 95 -20.13 -20.73 7.12
CA GLU A 95 -21.26 -21.19 6.30
C GLU A 95 -22.57 -20.45 6.64
N ARG A 96 -22.81 -20.14 7.90
CA ARG A 96 -23.95 -19.33 8.34
C ARG A 96 -23.90 -17.93 7.72
N LEU A 97 -22.76 -17.24 7.90
CA LEU A 97 -22.52 -15.90 7.35
C LEU A 97 -22.64 -15.90 5.83
N ARG A 98 -22.07 -16.90 5.15
CA ARG A 98 -22.18 -17.04 3.71
C ARG A 98 -23.65 -17.10 3.25
N GLY A 99 -24.47 -17.87 3.96
CA GLY A 99 -25.90 -17.96 3.66
C GLY A 99 -26.62 -16.61 3.83
N GLU A 100 -26.36 -15.89 4.91
CA GLU A 100 -26.97 -14.60 5.20
C GLU A 100 -26.50 -13.51 4.22
N VAL A 101 -25.21 -13.38 4.01
CA VAL A 101 -24.62 -12.39 3.09
C VAL A 101 -25.12 -12.61 1.65
N THR A 102 -25.09 -13.86 1.18
CA THR A 102 -25.58 -14.17 -0.18
C THR A 102 -27.06 -13.82 -0.34
N ALA A 103 -27.89 -14.09 0.67
CA ALA A 103 -29.32 -13.75 0.61
C ALA A 103 -29.57 -12.24 0.58
N LEU A 104 -28.78 -11.45 1.30
CA LEU A 104 -28.87 -9.99 1.30
C LEU A 104 -28.36 -9.39 -0.02
N ASP A 105 -27.23 -9.89 -0.54
CA ASP A 105 -26.67 -9.46 -1.82
C ASP A 105 -27.61 -9.77 -2.99
N ASP A 106 -28.17 -10.97 -3.06
CA ASP A 106 -29.17 -11.34 -4.07
C ASP A 106 -30.39 -10.42 -4.02
N ARG A 107 -30.86 -10.09 -2.82
CA ARG A 107 -32.01 -9.19 -2.63
C ARG A 107 -31.67 -7.76 -3.05
N GLN A 108 -30.48 -7.29 -2.74
CA GLN A 108 -30.00 -5.96 -3.16
C GLN A 108 -29.97 -5.86 -4.69
N ASN A 109 -29.37 -6.85 -5.34
CA ASN A 109 -29.28 -6.92 -6.78
C ASN A 109 -30.65 -6.94 -7.47
N ASP A 110 -31.63 -7.70 -6.94
CA ASP A 110 -33.02 -7.74 -7.46
C ASP A 110 -33.70 -6.36 -7.32
N LEU A 111 -33.57 -5.71 -6.17
CA LEU A 111 -34.15 -4.38 -5.94
C LEU A 111 -33.52 -3.31 -6.83
N GLU A 112 -32.21 -3.35 -7.01
CA GLU A 112 -31.51 -2.43 -7.90
C GLU A 112 -31.90 -2.61 -9.37
N GLU A 113 -32.06 -3.85 -9.81
CA GLU A 113 -32.53 -4.14 -11.16
C GLU A 113 -33.95 -3.61 -11.36
N ARG A 114 -34.85 -3.82 -10.39
CA ARG A 114 -36.23 -3.27 -10.43
C ARG A 114 -36.22 -1.74 -10.45
N ARG A 115 -35.37 -1.10 -9.65
CA ARG A 115 -35.22 0.36 -9.66
C ARG A 115 -34.80 0.87 -11.03
N ARG A 116 -33.82 0.20 -11.66
CA ARG A 116 -33.36 0.54 -13.03
C ARG A 116 -34.50 0.41 -14.05
N GLN A 117 -35.26 -0.68 -14.00
CA GLN A 117 -36.39 -0.90 -14.91
C GLN A 117 -37.50 0.15 -14.73
N LEU A 118 -37.80 0.55 -13.49
CA LEU A 118 -38.76 1.62 -13.23
C LEU A 118 -38.27 2.97 -13.76
N THR A 119 -37.01 3.27 -13.57
CA THR A 119 -36.38 4.52 -14.07
C THR A 119 -36.43 4.59 -15.61
N GLU A 120 -36.21 3.47 -16.28
CA GLU A 120 -36.32 3.39 -17.75
C GLU A 120 -37.75 3.59 -18.23
N ARG A 121 -38.74 2.91 -17.60
CA ARG A 121 -40.15 3.11 -17.91
C ARG A 121 -40.63 4.53 -17.66
N MET A 122 -40.16 5.17 -16.59
CA MET A 122 -40.44 6.59 -16.33
C MET A 122 -39.89 7.48 -17.43
N ARG A 123 -38.65 7.25 -17.87
CA ARG A 123 -38.02 7.99 -18.96
C ARG A 123 -38.74 7.83 -20.29
N GLU A 124 -39.32 6.65 -20.57
CA GLU A 124 -40.12 6.41 -21.75
C GLU A 124 -41.46 7.15 -21.69
N ALA A 125 -42.10 7.20 -20.52
CA ALA A 125 -43.41 7.80 -20.33
C ALA A 125 -43.39 9.32 -20.14
N GLU A 126 -42.33 9.88 -19.57
CA GLU A 126 -42.20 11.31 -19.23
C GLU A 126 -42.45 12.26 -20.40
N PRO A 127 -41.95 12.03 -21.63
CA PRO A 127 -42.24 12.87 -22.77
C PRO A 127 -43.71 12.90 -23.18
N LEU A 128 -44.46 11.83 -22.84
CA LEU A 128 -45.87 11.68 -23.20
C LEU A 128 -46.80 12.49 -22.30
N VAL A 129 -46.35 12.93 -21.12
CA VAL A 129 -47.18 13.67 -20.14
C VAL A 129 -47.80 14.91 -20.75
N GLY A 130 -47.07 15.60 -21.64
CA GLY A 130 -47.54 16.81 -22.30
C GLY A 130 -48.57 16.61 -23.41
N LEU A 131 -48.91 15.35 -23.79
CA LEU A 131 -49.88 15.07 -24.86
C LEU A 131 -51.33 15.20 -24.45
N ASP A 132 -51.64 15.12 -23.17
CA ASP A 132 -53.03 15.13 -22.63
C ASP A 132 -53.97 14.10 -23.31
N ILE A 133 -53.40 12.95 -23.69
CA ILE A 133 -54.09 11.82 -24.31
C ILE A 133 -53.82 10.57 -23.50
N ASP A 134 -54.83 9.80 -23.16
CA ASP A 134 -54.68 8.54 -22.42
C ASP A 134 -53.82 7.54 -23.21
N LEU A 135 -52.94 6.81 -22.53
CA LEU A 135 -51.96 5.89 -23.13
C LEU A 135 -52.64 4.77 -23.93
N ASP A 136 -53.77 4.26 -23.46
CA ASP A 136 -54.55 3.24 -24.15
C ASP A 136 -55.20 3.73 -25.46
N LEU A 137 -55.29 5.05 -25.66
CA LEU A 137 -55.73 5.65 -26.91
C LEU A 137 -54.58 5.87 -27.93
N LEU A 138 -53.37 5.60 -27.54
CA LEU A 138 -52.18 5.72 -28.42
C LEU A 138 -51.79 4.39 -29.09
N ALA A 139 -52.51 3.30 -28.79
CA ALA A 139 -52.25 1.96 -29.34
C ALA A 139 -53.53 1.13 -29.45
N GLY A 140 -53.46 -0.05 -30.06
CA GLY A 140 -54.53 -1.07 -30.03
C GLY A 140 -55.62 -0.92 -31.07
N TYR A 141 -55.46 -0.20 -32.16
CA TYR A 141 -56.46 -0.03 -33.23
C TYR A 141 -56.20 -0.98 -34.40
N ASP A 142 -57.25 -1.63 -34.88
CA ASP A 142 -57.22 -2.50 -36.08
C ASP A 142 -57.27 -1.69 -37.40
N SER A 143 -57.81 -0.47 -37.38
CA SER A 143 -58.11 0.31 -38.60
C SER A 143 -57.48 1.72 -38.56
N LEU A 144 -56.67 2.02 -37.61
CA LEU A 144 -56.02 3.30 -37.40
C LEU A 144 -54.57 3.06 -37.02
N ASP A 145 -53.62 3.60 -37.76
CA ASP A 145 -52.22 3.60 -37.43
C ASP A 145 -51.93 4.80 -36.54
N VAL A 146 -51.20 4.56 -35.46
CA VAL A 146 -50.80 5.59 -34.50
C VAL A 146 -49.27 5.60 -34.39
N ALA A 147 -48.70 6.75 -34.48
CA ALA A 147 -47.28 6.97 -34.21
C ALA A 147 -47.13 8.15 -33.25
N VAL A 148 -46.34 7.97 -32.23
CA VAL A 148 -46.01 9.00 -31.25
C VAL A 148 -44.52 9.30 -31.33
N GLY A 149 -44.12 10.59 -31.31
CA GLY A 149 -42.72 10.96 -31.44
C GLY A 149 -42.52 12.46 -31.38
N VAL A 150 -41.26 12.84 -31.45
CA VAL A 150 -40.82 14.25 -31.50
C VAL A 150 -40.56 14.68 -32.94
N GLY A 151 -41.12 15.81 -33.35
CA GLY A 151 -40.89 16.29 -34.73
C GLY A 151 -41.59 17.61 -35.06
N ASP A 152 -41.37 18.09 -36.31
CA ASP A 152 -42.05 19.31 -36.81
C ASP A 152 -43.45 19.01 -37.31
N GLU A 153 -44.44 19.49 -36.58
CA GLU A 153 -45.87 19.30 -36.91
C GLU A 153 -46.20 19.73 -38.34
N ARG A 154 -45.60 20.84 -38.82
CA ARG A 154 -45.88 21.37 -40.15
C ARG A 154 -45.36 20.47 -41.25
N ALA A 155 -44.15 20.01 -41.08
CA ALA A 155 -43.50 19.07 -42.01
C ALA A 155 -44.27 17.76 -42.10
N ILE A 156 -44.70 17.21 -40.93
CA ILE A 156 -45.48 15.98 -40.84
C ILE A 156 -46.86 16.15 -41.49
N ARG A 157 -47.60 17.23 -41.19
CA ARG A 157 -48.90 17.49 -41.80
C ARG A 157 -48.82 17.66 -43.32
N GLU A 158 -47.76 18.33 -43.82
CA GLU A 158 -47.57 18.53 -45.28
C GLU A 158 -47.27 17.17 -45.96
N ARG A 159 -46.42 16.34 -45.34
CA ARG A 159 -46.08 15.02 -45.87
C ARG A 159 -47.26 14.06 -45.89
N LEU A 160 -48.10 14.05 -44.84
CA LEU A 160 -49.30 13.24 -44.78
C LEU A 160 -50.36 13.67 -45.79
N ARG A 161 -50.50 14.98 -46.09
CA ARG A 161 -51.38 15.50 -47.15
C ARG A 161 -50.97 15.06 -48.55
N GLN A 162 -49.66 14.91 -48.77
CA GLN A 162 -49.13 14.50 -50.07
C GLN A 162 -49.15 12.97 -50.27
N ALA A 163 -49.28 12.21 -49.18
CA ALA A 163 -49.26 10.76 -49.21
C ALA A 163 -50.58 10.17 -49.71
N LYS A 164 -50.58 9.52 -50.89
CA LYS A 164 -51.78 8.89 -51.48
C LYS A 164 -52.31 7.70 -50.68
N ALA A 165 -51.46 7.13 -49.82
CA ALA A 165 -51.82 6.01 -48.95
C ALA A 165 -52.67 6.41 -47.72
N VAL A 166 -52.73 7.70 -47.37
CA VAL A 166 -53.44 8.24 -46.23
C VAL A 166 -54.81 8.75 -46.63
N SER A 167 -55.86 8.22 -46.11
CA SER A 167 -57.25 8.65 -46.38
C SER A 167 -57.73 9.76 -45.43
N THR A 168 -57.34 9.72 -44.19
CA THR A 168 -57.65 10.67 -43.13
C THR A 168 -56.52 10.67 -42.09
N PHE A 169 -56.19 11.82 -41.50
CA PHE A 169 -55.23 11.90 -40.39
C PHE A 169 -55.59 13.01 -39.40
N SER A 170 -55.16 12.86 -38.15
CA SER A 170 -55.06 13.91 -37.14
C SER A 170 -53.65 13.94 -36.55
N VAL A 171 -53.18 15.10 -36.16
CA VAL A 171 -51.92 15.29 -35.46
C VAL A 171 -52.22 16.15 -34.23
N GLU A 172 -52.06 15.54 -33.10
CA GLU A 172 -52.18 16.20 -31.79
C GLU A 172 -50.80 16.59 -31.31
N ARG A 173 -50.66 17.81 -30.80
CA ARG A 173 -49.38 18.34 -30.32
C ARG A 173 -49.42 18.50 -28.81
N GLY A 174 -48.45 17.90 -28.14
CA GLY A 174 -48.14 18.11 -26.75
C GLY A 174 -47.11 19.19 -26.50
N GLU A 175 -46.47 19.16 -25.36
CA GLU A 175 -45.35 19.99 -25.00
C GLU A 175 -44.05 19.44 -25.65
N GLU A 176 -42.98 20.26 -25.71
CA GLU A 176 -41.65 19.90 -26.23
C GLU A 176 -41.65 19.28 -27.64
N ASP A 177 -42.55 19.73 -28.53
CA ASP A 177 -42.70 19.20 -29.90
C ASP A 177 -43.02 17.69 -29.99
N VAL A 178 -43.57 17.11 -28.93
CA VAL A 178 -44.11 15.76 -28.93
C VAL A 178 -45.45 15.74 -29.67
N LEU A 179 -45.59 14.81 -30.59
CA LEU A 179 -46.76 14.72 -31.50
C LEU A 179 -47.32 13.30 -31.42
N ALA A 180 -48.64 13.22 -31.36
CA ALA A 180 -49.39 11.97 -31.63
C ALA A 180 -50.03 12.07 -33.03
N VAL A 181 -49.65 11.20 -33.92
CA VAL A 181 -50.10 11.13 -35.31
C VAL A 181 -51.04 9.94 -35.46
N PHE A 182 -52.31 10.22 -35.73
CA PHE A 182 -53.33 9.23 -36.02
C PHE A 182 -53.63 9.24 -37.51
N ALA A 183 -53.51 8.13 -38.20
CA ALA A 183 -53.72 8.06 -39.62
C ALA A 183 -54.49 6.80 -40.03
N ARG A 184 -55.44 6.93 -40.94
CA ARG A 184 -56.09 5.78 -41.59
C ARG A 184 -55.38 5.53 -42.91
N THR A 185 -54.57 4.49 -42.96
CA THR A 185 -53.85 4.10 -44.18
C THR A 185 -54.61 3.05 -44.99
N SER A 186 -54.37 3.04 -46.30
CA SER A 186 -55.02 2.08 -47.22
C SER A 186 -54.13 0.83 -47.46
N ALA A 187 -53.00 0.70 -46.79
CA ALA A 187 -52.03 -0.34 -46.97
C ALA A 187 -51.67 -0.95 -45.61
N GLU A 188 -50.94 -2.04 -45.59
CA GLU A 188 -50.50 -2.77 -44.41
C GLU A 188 -49.84 -1.87 -43.34
N ALA A 189 -49.92 -2.29 -42.06
CA ALA A 189 -49.64 -1.53 -40.85
C ALA A 189 -48.26 -0.81 -40.72
N SER A 190 -47.34 -1.00 -41.64
CA SER A 190 -46.03 -0.31 -41.68
C SER A 190 -46.01 1.01 -42.43
N ALA A 191 -47.15 1.39 -43.06
CA ALA A 191 -47.17 2.51 -43.99
C ALA A 191 -47.00 3.89 -43.29
N LEU A 192 -47.48 4.07 -42.06
CA LEU A 192 -47.34 5.34 -41.33
C LEU A 192 -45.88 5.60 -40.93
N ASN A 193 -45.21 4.62 -40.34
CA ASN A 193 -43.81 4.78 -39.93
C ASN A 193 -42.87 5.03 -41.14
N GLU A 194 -43.09 4.33 -42.25
CA GLU A 194 -42.34 4.58 -43.49
C GLU A 194 -42.59 6.00 -44.07
N LEU A 195 -43.80 6.53 -43.93
CA LEU A 195 -44.10 7.88 -44.33
C LEU A 195 -43.45 8.95 -43.45
N LEU A 196 -43.28 8.65 -42.15
CA LEU A 196 -42.65 9.56 -41.19
C LEU A 196 -41.12 9.51 -41.25
N VAL A 197 -40.53 8.45 -41.83
CA VAL A 197 -39.11 8.41 -42.15
C VAL A 197 -38.75 9.53 -43.13
N GLY A 198 -37.87 10.43 -42.70
CA GLY A 198 -37.44 11.62 -43.48
C GLY A 198 -38.32 12.87 -43.29
N ALA A 199 -39.22 12.88 -42.33
CA ALA A 199 -39.97 14.03 -41.84
C ALA A 199 -39.38 14.64 -40.54
N GLU A 200 -38.14 14.32 -40.22
CA GLU A 200 -37.47 14.71 -38.94
C GLU A 200 -38.34 14.28 -37.73
N PHE A 201 -38.96 13.09 -37.81
CA PHE A 201 -39.75 12.49 -36.76
C PHE A 201 -38.95 11.39 -36.07
N THR A 202 -38.81 11.51 -34.77
CA THR A 202 -38.18 10.50 -33.92
C THR A 202 -39.29 9.81 -33.11
N GLU A 203 -39.55 8.55 -33.39
CA GLU A 203 -40.57 7.76 -32.72
C GLU A 203 -40.25 7.55 -31.24
N LEU A 204 -41.24 7.69 -30.38
CA LEU A 204 -41.24 7.39 -28.96
C LEU A 204 -42.02 6.11 -28.70
N ALA A 205 -41.50 5.28 -27.81
CA ALA A 205 -42.20 4.10 -27.34
C ALA A 205 -43.41 4.52 -26.47
N VAL A 206 -44.56 3.94 -26.73
CA VAL A 206 -45.74 4.16 -25.92
C VAL A 206 -45.86 2.98 -24.93
N PRO A 207 -45.86 3.22 -23.60
CA PRO A 207 -46.02 2.18 -22.60
C PRO A 207 -47.39 1.48 -22.76
N ASP A 208 -47.42 0.16 -22.54
CA ASP A 208 -48.66 -0.61 -22.45
C ASP A 208 -49.31 -0.37 -21.08
N ALA A 209 -50.01 0.74 -20.97
CA ALA A 209 -50.71 1.19 -19.77
C ALA A 209 -52.00 1.90 -20.15
N ALA A 210 -52.92 2.05 -19.20
CA ALA A 210 -54.18 2.74 -19.40
C ALA A 210 -54.22 4.05 -18.61
N GLY A 211 -54.99 5.03 -19.13
CA GLY A 211 -55.20 6.33 -18.50
C GLY A 211 -54.15 7.39 -18.82
N PRO A 212 -54.20 8.53 -18.11
CA PRO A 212 -53.30 9.67 -18.37
C PRO A 212 -51.82 9.35 -18.16
N PRO A 213 -50.89 9.77 -19.03
CA PRO A 213 -49.47 9.56 -18.86
C PRO A 213 -48.92 10.12 -17.53
N SER A 214 -49.46 11.24 -17.05
CA SER A 214 -49.07 11.86 -15.77
C SER A 214 -49.35 10.94 -14.58
N GLU A 215 -50.51 10.30 -14.53
CA GLU A 215 -50.87 9.33 -13.47
C GLU A 215 -49.97 8.08 -13.53
N HIS A 216 -49.63 7.64 -14.75
CA HIS A 216 -48.72 6.51 -14.94
C HIS A 216 -47.29 6.83 -14.45
N VAL A 217 -46.76 8.01 -14.78
CA VAL A 217 -45.43 8.45 -14.30
C VAL A 217 -45.41 8.63 -12.78
N GLU A 218 -46.48 9.19 -12.18
CA GLU A 218 -46.64 9.32 -10.73
C GLU A 218 -46.66 7.95 -10.05
N ALA A 219 -47.41 7.00 -10.55
CA ALA A 219 -47.47 5.63 -10.00
C ALA A 219 -46.12 4.89 -10.11
N LEU A 220 -45.38 5.08 -11.19
CA LEU A 220 -43.99 4.56 -11.32
C LEU A 220 -43.03 5.24 -10.34
N GLY A 221 -43.22 6.56 -10.12
CA GLY A 221 -42.45 7.33 -9.14
C GLY A 221 -42.65 6.83 -7.71
N GLU A 222 -43.92 6.67 -7.30
CA GLU A 222 -44.28 6.08 -6.00
C GLU A 222 -43.65 4.69 -5.81
N ARG A 223 -43.70 3.85 -6.84
CA ARG A 223 -43.15 2.50 -6.77
C ARG A 223 -41.62 2.52 -6.69
N ARG A 224 -40.96 3.48 -7.36
CA ARG A 224 -39.49 3.68 -7.23
C ARG A 224 -39.13 4.13 -5.82
N GLU A 225 -39.89 5.06 -5.23
CA GLU A 225 -39.65 5.51 -3.84
C GLU A 225 -39.82 4.37 -2.83
N GLU A 226 -40.80 3.47 -3.03
CA GLU A 226 -40.95 2.28 -2.19
C GLU A 226 -39.69 1.38 -2.27
N ILE A 227 -39.18 1.13 -3.49
CA ILE A 227 -37.94 0.32 -3.66
C ILE A 227 -36.74 1.02 -3.07
N GLU A 228 -36.60 2.34 -3.19
CA GLU A 228 -35.50 3.12 -2.58
C GLU A 228 -35.57 3.02 -1.04
N ALA A 229 -36.77 3.01 -0.46
CA ALA A 229 -36.92 2.79 0.99
C ALA A 229 -36.59 1.35 1.41
N GLU A 230 -36.94 0.34 0.60
CA GLU A 230 -36.54 -1.05 0.84
C GLU A 230 -35.04 -1.22 0.74
N LEU A 231 -34.37 -0.59 -0.24
CA LEU A 231 -32.91 -0.60 -0.37
C LEU A 231 -32.21 0.06 0.82
N ALA A 232 -32.74 1.19 1.32
CA ALA A 232 -32.18 1.84 2.49
C ALA A 232 -32.25 0.95 3.74
N THR A 233 -33.39 0.25 3.94
CA THR A 233 -33.54 -0.70 5.06
C THR A 233 -32.57 -1.88 4.91
N LEU A 234 -32.40 -2.40 3.68
CA LEU A 234 -31.49 -3.50 3.40
C LEU A 234 -30.03 -3.10 3.63
N GLN A 235 -29.67 -1.86 3.30
CA GLN A 235 -28.34 -1.32 3.60
C GLN A 235 -28.07 -1.23 5.10
N GLU A 236 -29.06 -0.87 5.91
CA GLU A 236 -28.94 -0.90 7.36
C GLU A 236 -28.76 -2.34 7.89
N GLU A 237 -29.46 -3.33 7.31
CA GLU A 237 -29.29 -4.75 7.67
C GLU A 237 -27.87 -5.25 7.33
N ILE A 238 -27.35 -4.89 6.15
CA ILE A 238 -25.98 -5.26 5.72
C ILE A 238 -24.94 -4.61 6.62
N GLU A 239 -25.09 -3.33 6.94
CA GLU A 239 -24.19 -2.61 7.84
C GLU A 239 -24.15 -3.23 9.23
N GLN A 240 -25.30 -3.60 9.77
CA GLN A 240 -25.37 -4.26 11.07
C GLN A 240 -24.72 -5.64 11.03
N LEU A 241 -24.94 -6.43 9.97
CA LEU A 241 -24.28 -7.73 9.80
C LEU A 241 -22.75 -7.56 9.69
N ARG A 242 -22.29 -6.50 9.01
CA ARG A 242 -20.86 -6.16 8.93
C ARG A 242 -20.29 -5.88 10.32
N GLU A 243 -20.91 -4.96 11.09
CA GLU A 243 -20.46 -4.61 12.45
C GLU A 243 -20.42 -5.83 13.39
N ASP A 244 -21.40 -6.74 13.25
CA ASP A 244 -21.51 -7.93 14.10
C ASP A 244 -20.47 -9.03 13.71
N SER A 245 -19.99 -9.04 12.46
CA SER A 245 -19.15 -10.12 11.93
C SER A 245 -17.70 -9.72 11.58
N GLU A 246 -17.38 -8.42 11.51
CA GLU A 246 -16.06 -7.96 11.04
C GLU A 246 -14.89 -8.47 11.89
N GLU A 247 -15.00 -8.45 13.23
CA GLU A 247 -13.97 -8.99 14.11
C GLU A 247 -13.76 -10.49 13.91
N PHE A 248 -14.85 -11.23 13.70
CA PHE A 248 -14.78 -12.67 13.44
C PHE A 248 -14.15 -12.97 12.08
N LEU A 249 -14.55 -12.26 11.02
CA LEU A 249 -14.03 -12.49 9.67
C LEU A 249 -12.53 -12.23 9.60
N LEU A 250 -12.05 -11.11 10.15
CA LEU A 250 -10.62 -10.80 10.19
C LEU A 250 -9.81 -11.82 11.00
N ALA A 251 -10.32 -12.26 12.15
CA ALA A 251 -9.68 -13.31 12.93
C ALA A 251 -9.68 -14.65 12.20
N ALA A 252 -10.74 -14.97 11.46
CA ALA A 252 -10.84 -16.17 10.64
C ALA A 252 -9.88 -16.13 9.44
N GLU A 253 -9.76 -14.97 8.76
CA GLU A 253 -8.80 -14.80 7.68
C GLU A 253 -7.36 -14.99 8.15
N GLU A 254 -6.98 -14.35 9.26
CA GLU A 254 -5.66 -14.50 9.84
C GLU A 254 -5.36 -15.97 10.21
N HIS A 255 -6.27 -16.61 10.94
CA HIS A 255 -6.13 -18.00 11.35
C HIS A 255 -6.00 -18.95 10.14
N LEU A 256 -6.90 -18.83 9.16
CA LEU A 256 -6.87 -19.69 7.97
C LEU A 256 -5.64 -19.41 7.09
N THR A 257 -5.15 -18.19 7.03
CA THR A 257 -3.92 -17.85 6.32
C THR A 257 -2.72 -18.53 6.96
N ILE A 258 -2.64 -18.54 8.29
CA ILE A 258 -1.60 -19.23 9.04
C ILE A 258 -1.67 -20.75 8.81
N GLU A 259 -2.85 -21.34 8.96
CA GLU A 259 -3.03 -22.79 8.77
C GLU A 259 -2.74 -23.21 7.33
N LEU A 260 -3.12 -22.41 6.33
CA LEU A 260 -2.78 -22.66 4.94
C LEU A 260 -1.27 -22.59 4.70
N GLN A 261 -0.58 -21.59 5.25
CA GLN A 261 0.88 -21.51 5.15
C GLN A 261 1.59 -22.71 5.75
N LYS A 262 1.11 -23.20 6.89
CA LYS A 262 1.62 -24.44 7.50
C LYS A 262 1.35 -25.65 6.61
N ALA A 263 0.14 -25.76 6.07
CA ALA A 263 -0.26 -26.88 5.22
C ALA A 263 0.48 -26.90 3.87
N GLU A 264 0.86 -25.75 3.35
CA GLU A 264 1.61 -25.60 2.10
C GLU A 264 3.14 -25.61 2.30
N ALA A 265 3.64 -25.50 3.53
CA ALA A 265 5.08 -25.49 3.81
C ALA A 265 5.85 -26.67 3.18
N PRO A 266 5.31 -27.90 3.12
CA PRO A 266 5.99 -29.01 2.46
C PRO A 266 6.29 -28.81 0.99
N LEU A 267 5.60 -27.92 0.28
CA LEU A 267 5.89 -27.60 -1.11
C LEU A 267 7.32 -27.08 -1.32
N SER A 268 7.86 -26.41 -0.29
CA SER A 268 9.24 -25.90 -0.29
C SER A 268 10.28 -26.92 0.19
N PHE A 269 9.86 -28.16 0.54
CA PHE A 269 10.77 -29.19 1.06
C PHE A 269 11.20 -30.16 -0.05
N ALA A 270 12.38 -30.72 0.13
CA ALA A 270 12.80 -31.90 -0.60
C ALA A 270 12.29 -33.14 0.17
N THR A 271 11.48 -34.00 -0.47
CA THR A 271 10.83 -35.12 0.19
C THR A 271 11.09 -36.45 -0.49
N THR A 272 11.00 -37.50 0.31
CA THR A 272 10.97 -38.90 -0.12
C THR A 272 9.81 -39.61 0.60
N GLU A 273 9.53 -40.88 0.29
CA GLU A 273 8.49 -41.66 1.00
C GLU A 273 8.65 -41.65 2.54
N ASN A 274 9.86 -41.47 3.06
CA ASN A 274 10.15 -41.66 4.49
C ASN A 274 10.82 -40.48 5.18
N ALA A 275 11.30 -39.50 4.45
CA ALA A 275 12.07 -38.37 4.99
C ALA A 275 11.75 -37.07 4.27
N PHE A 276 11.98 -35.98 4.97
CA PHE A 276 11.95 -34.63 4.42
C PHE A 276 13.24 -33.89 4.76
N VAL A 277 13.60 -32.92 3.93
CA VAL A 277 14.64 -31.93 4.17
C VAL A 277 14.07 -30.55 3.87
N ALA A 278 14.05 -29.70 4.88
CA ALA A 278 13.70 -28.31 4.78
C ALA A 278 14.97 -27.46 4.93
N GLU A 279 15.23 -26.57 3.99
CA GLU A 279 16.34 -25.63 4.07
C GLU A 279 15.85 -24.20 4.28
N GLY A 280 16.68 -23.41 4.93
CA GLY A 280 16.34 -22.00 5.12
C GLY A 280 17.43 -21.22 5.83
N TRP A 281 17.11 -19.96 6.07
CA TRP A 281 17.97 -19.00 6.73
C TRP A 281 17.43 -18.64 8.11
N ILE A 282 18.33 -18.57 9.09
CA ILE A 282 18.01 -18.18 10.47
C ILE A 282 19.03 -17.15 10.96
N PRO A 283 18.62 -16.15 11.77
CA PRO A 283 19.60 -15.32 12.47
C PRO A 283 20.55 -16.19 13.28
N SER A 284 21.86 -16.03 13.04
CA SER A 284 22.91 -16.91 13.61
C SER A 284 22.84 -16.99 15.15
N ILE A 285 22.42 -15.91 15.79
CA ILE A 285 22.25 -15.81 17.25
C ILE A 285 21.03 -16.60 17.76
N ARG A 286 20.07 -16.92 16.90
CA ARG A 286 18.82 -17.64 17.24
C ARG A 286 18.87 -19.15 16.94
N TYR A 287 19.97 -19.63 16.38
CA TYR A 287 20.14 -21.05 16.03
C TYR A 287 19.83 -21.99 17.19
N ASP A 288 20.40 -21.74 18.39
CA ASP A 288 20.20 -22.59 19.57
C ASP A 288 18.74 -22.59 20.05
N THR A 289 18.00 -21.49 19.80
CA THR A 289 16.58 -21.38 20.15
C THR A 289 15.74 -22.33 19.28
N LEU A 290 16.00 -22.36 17.96
CA LEU A 290 15.31 -23.26 17.03
C LEU A 290 15.65 -24.73 17.36
N VAL A 291 16.93 -25.04 17.59
CA VAL A 291 17.35 -26.40 17.96
C VAL A 291 16.63 -26.88 19.23
N SER A 292 16.53 -26.01 20.23
CA SER A 292 15.81 -26.35 21.47
C SER A 292 14.33 -26.60 21.22
N ALA A 293 13.65 -25.70 20.45
CA ALA A 293 12.23 -25.83 20.13
C ALA A 293 11.92 -27.14 19.40
N LEU A 294 12.68 -27.44 18.33
CA LEU A 294 12.50 -28.70 17.59
C LEU A 294 12.81 -29.95 18.44
N THR A 295 13.86 -29.89 19.26
CA THR A 295 14.20 -31.01 20.15
C THR A 295 13.14 -31.23 21.22
N ASP A 296 12.58 -30.17 21.80
CA ASP A 296 11.52 -30.24 22.79
C ASP A 296 10.20 -30.80 22.21
N ALA A 297 9.88 -30.41 20.95
CA ALA A 297 8.65 -30.86 20.28
C ALA A 297 8.72 -32.31 19.78
N ILE A 298 9.81 -32.69 19.12
CA ILE A 298 9.92 -33.97 18.37
C ILE A 298 11.11 -34.82 18.73
N GLY A 299 11.92 -34.40 19.67
CA GLY A 299 13.05 -35.17 20.18
C GLY A 299 14.14 -35.44 19.14
N ASP A 300 14.75 -36.66 19.18
CA ASP A 300 15.84 -37.07 18.31
C ASP A 300 15.37 -37.53 16.89
N HIS A 301 14.15 -37.17 16.46
CA HIS A 301 13.59 -37.59 15.18
C HIS A 301 13.90 -36.60 14.03
N VAL A 302 14.58 -35.52 14.35
CA VAL A 302 15.10 -34.53 13.38
C VAL A 302 16.57 -34.27 13.64
N GLU A 303 17.29 -34.04 12.58
CA GLU A 303 18.68 -33.60 12.58
C GLU A 303 18.73 -32.16 11.99
N ILE A 304 19.39 -31.25 12.69
CA ILE A 304 19.52 -29.86 12.28
C ILE A 304 20.98 -29.60 12.01
N GLU A 305 21.30 -29.35 10.75
CA GLU A 305 22.66 -29.09 10.32
C GLU A 305 22.84 -27.62 9.93
N ARG A 306 23.92 -27.01 10.39
CA ARG A 306 24.31 -25.64 10.04
C ARG A 306 25.36 -25.69 8.95
N HIS A 307 25.03 -25.21 7.76
CA HIS A 307 25.91 -25.24 6.58
C HIS A 307 26.92 -24.10 6.53
N GLY A 308 26.62 -22.97 7.15
CA GLY A 308 27.52 -21.84 7.23
C GLY A 308 26.81 -20.50 7.43
N GLU A 309 27.59 -19.42 7.54
CA GLU A 309 27.06 -18.06 7.58
C GLU A 309 27.01 -17.49 6.17
N ALA A 310 26.00 -16.66 5.90
CA ALA A 310 25.91 -15.93 4.64
C ALA A 310 27.13 -15.04 4.44
N ALA A 311 27.78 -15.19 3.29
CA ALA A 311 28.88 -14.34 2.84
C ALA A 311 28.69 -14.02 1.35
N TYR A 312 29.09 -12.83 0.94
CA TYR A 312 29.11 -12.43 -0.46
C TYR A 312 30.54 -12.28 -0.93
N ASP A 313 30.80 -12.69 -2.17
CA ASP A 313 32.09 -12.45 -2.81
C ASP A 313 32.23 -11.01 -3.30
N ALA A 314 33.38 -10.71 -3.91
CA ALA A 314 33.67 -9.39 -4.45
C ALA A 314 32.77 -8.99 -5.64
N ASP A 315 32.10 -9.95 -6.27
CA ASP A 315 31.19 -9.75 -7.40
C ASP A 315 29.71 -9.68 -6.94
N GLY A 316 29.44 -9.73 -5.61
CA GLY A 316 28.10 -9.69 -5.03
C GLY A 316 27.33 -10.99 -5.19
N GLN A 317 28.00 -12.11 -5.50
CA GLN A 317 27.40 -13.42 -5.52
C GLN A 317 27.49 -14.05 -4.12
N LEU A 318 26.40 -14.71 -3.70
CA LEU A 318 26.39 -15.47 -2.47
C LEU A 318 27.42 -16.59 -2.56
N VAL A 319 28.52 -16.47 -1.84
CA VAL A 319 29.47 -17.56 -1.69
C VAL A 319 28.91 -18.49 -0.64
N GLY A 320 28.61 -19.73 -1.02
CA GLY A 320 28.13 -20.74 -0.09
C GLY A 320 29.03 -20.76 1.14
N GLY A 321 28.38 -20.68 2.31
CA GLY A 321 29.09 -20.56 3.58
C GLY A 321 29.91 -21.80 3.92
N GLU A 322 31.05 -21.93 3.29
CA GLU A 322 32.11 -22.84 3.70
C GLU A 322 33.21 -22.06 4.42
N GLU A 323 32.97 -21.63 5.66
CA GLU A 323 33.99 -21.73 6.66
C GLU A 323 33.64 -22.95 7.54
N PRO A 324 34.41 -24.04 7.49
CA PRO A 324 34.18 -25.13 8.43
C PRO A 324 34.37 -24.58 9.83
N VAL A 325 33.34 -24.76 10.67
CA VAL A 325 33.52 -24.62 12.12
C VAL A 325 34.65 -25.56 12.49
N SER A 326 35.83 -24.99 12.70
CA SER A 326 37.02 -25.69 13.19
C SER A 326 36.68 -26.33 14.51
N ASP A 327 36.45 -27.61 14.51
CA ASP A 327 36.90 -28.61 15.46
C ASP A 327 36.13 -29.93 15.31
N ALA A 328 36.31 -30.63 14.21
CA ALA A 328 36.13 -32.09 14.18
C ALA A 328 36.94 -32.71 13.03
N VAL A 329 38.09 -33.23 13.39
CA VAL A 329 38.76 -34.43 12.83
C VAL A 329 38.68 -34.61 11.31
N ALA A 330 39.80 -34.28 10.63
CA ALA A 330 40.13 -34.72 9.29
C ALA A 330 40.00 -36.27 9.21
N ALA A 331 38.98 -36.75 8.50
CA ALA A 331 38.93 -38.08 7.91
C ALA A 331 39.06 -37.91 6.41
N ASP A 332 40.21 -38.33 5.92
CA ASP A 332 40.64 -38.45 4.54
C ASP A 332 39.62 -39.19 3.66
N GLY A 333 39.23 -38.63 2.55
CA GLY A 333 38.44 -39.31 1.54
C GLY A 333 37.72 -38.36 0.61
N GLY A 334 38.43 -37.81 -0.39
CA GLY A 334 37.85 -36.96 -1.40
C GLY A 334 36.62 -37.54 -2.08
N THR A 335 35.55 -36.83 -1.92
CA THR A 335 34.45 -36.75 -2.90
C THR A 335 34.10 -35.29 -2.99
N GLU A 336 34.19 -34.75 -4.20
CA GLU A 336 33.60 -33.46 -4.53
C GLU A 336 32.15 -33.52 -4.11
N THR A 337 31.82 -32.89 -2.99
CA THR A 337 30.43 -32.57 -2.65
C THR A 337 30.00 -31.51 -3.64
N GLU A 338 29.30 -31.93 -4.71
CA GLU A 338 28.50 -31.02 -5.51
C GLU A 338 27.69 -30.15 -4.55
N GLU A 339 27.84 -28.85 -4.68
CA GLU A 339 27.08 -27.84 -3.94
C GLU A 339 25.59 -28.18 -4.07
N LEU A 340 25.01 -28.68 -3.01
CA LEU A 340 23.57 -28.84 -2.83
C LEU A 340 22.99 -27.45 -2.60
N ALA A 341 22.85 -26.68 -3.69
CA ALA A 341 22.24 -25.38 -3.64
C ALA A 341 20.77 -25.51 -3.98
N MET A 342 19.89 -25.28 -3.02
CA MET A 342 18.50 -24.99 -3.31
C MET A 342 18.41 -23.64 -4.02
N ALA A 343 17.73 -23.56 -5.17
CA ALA A 343 17.53 -22.32 -5.89
C ALA A 343 16.46 -21.50 -5.16
N GLY A 344 16.89 -20.54 -4.41
CA GLY A 344 15.93 -19.62 -3.80
C GLY A 344 16.66 -18.54 -3.04
N GLY A 345 16.64 -17.35 -3.56
CA GLY A 345 16.93 -16.08 -2.89
C GLY A 345 18.10 -16.03 -1.90
N GLY A 346 18.85 -14.94 -1.95
CA GLY A 346 19.87 -14.67 -0.93
C GLY A 346 19.27 -14.63 0.49
N PRO A 347 20.12 -14.55 1.54
CA PRO A 347 19.64 -14.48 2.92
C PRO A 347 18.71 -13.28 3.11
N PRO A 348 17.65 -13.43 3.88
CA PRO A 348 16.76 -12.32 4.21
C PRO A 348 17.52 -11.28 5.03
N VAL A 349 17.17 -10.01 4.84
CA VAL A 349 17.76 -8.92 5.60
C VAL A 349 16.94 -8.66 6.85
N VAL A 350 17.53 -8.88 8.01
CA VAL A 350 16.98 -8.54 9.32
C VAL A 350 17.80 -7.39 9.90
N GLN A 351 17.16 -6.22 10.07
CA GLN A 351 17.81 -5.07 10.69
C GLN A 351 17.89 -5.29 12.20
N ASP A 352 19.05 -5.02 12.80
CA ASP A 352 19.30 -5.10 14.25
C ASP A 352 19.71 -3.72 14.77
N ASN A 353 18.73 -2.86 15.00
CA ASN A 353 18.94 -1.55 15.56
C ASN A 353 18.47 -1.48 17.02
N PRO A 354 19.11 -0.63 17.85
CA PRO A 354 18.62 -0.38 19.20
C PRO A 354 17.20 0.18 19.18
N ALA A 355 16.38 -0.15 20.18
CA ALA A 355 14.98 0.27 20.30
C ALA A 355 14.72 1.78 20.15
N LEU A 356 15.73 2.65 20.38
CA LEU A 356 15.63 4.10 20.13
C LEU A 356 15.75 4.46 18.64
N VAL A 357 16.43 3.63 17.86
CA VAL A 357 16.72 3.82 16.43
C VAL A 357 15.69 3.07 15.56
N GLU A 358 15.22 1.94 16.06
CA GLU A 358 14.25 1.04 15.40
C GLU A 358 13.10 1.77 14.68
N PRO A 359 12.45 2.81 15.23
CA PRO A 359 11.37 3.52 14.53
C PRO A 359 11.80 4.14 13.18
N PHE A 360 13.11 4.35 12.97
CA PHE A 360 13.65 4.92 11.74
C PHE A 360 13.89 3.87 10.65
N GLU A 361 13.82 2.58 10.97
CA GLU A 361 13.88 1.48 9.99
C GLU A 361 12.73 1.61 8.98
N ALA A 362 11.52 1.93 9.45
CA ALA A 362 10.37 2.15 8.58
C ALA A 362 10.60 3.26 7.52
N LEU A 363 11.40 4.31 7.83
CA LEU A 363 11.75 5.34 6.84
C LEU A 363 12.77 4.85 5.81
N VAL A 364 13.64 3.93 6.19
CA VAL A 364 14.59 3.28 5.27
C VAL A 364 13.84 2.32 4.38
N GLU A 365 12.95 1.51 4.93
CA GLU A 365 12.13 0.54 4.18
C GLU A 365 11.23 1.18 3.11
N VAL A 366 10.74 2.40 3.34
CA VAL A 366 9.96 3.16 2.33
C VAL A 366 10.76 3.39 1.04
N ILE A 367 12.09 3.49 1.14
CA ILE A 367 12.96 3.69 -0.03
C ILE A 367 13.37 2.32 -0.58
N ASN A 368 14.08 1.53 0.22
CA ASN A 368 14.45 0.13 0.00
C ASN A 368 15.18 -0.38 1.25
N ARG A 369 15.01 -1.65 1.59
CA ARG A 369 15.86 -2.29 2.60
C ARG A 369 17.30 -2.35 2.08
N PRO A 370 18.32 -2.05 2.92
CA PRO A 370 19.70 -2.24 2.52
C PRO A 370 19.96 -3.71 2.18
N ASN A 371 20.83 -4.01 1.23
CA ASN A 371 21.23 -5.37 0.96
C ASN A 371 21.98 -5.97 2.16
N TYR A 372 22.09 -7.30 2.19
CA TYR A 372 22.70 -8.01 3.33
C TYR A 372 24.15 -7.59 3.63
N ASP A 373 24.91 -7.23 2.62
CA ASP A 373 26.32 -6.79 2.70
C ASP A 373 26.51 -5.28 2.89
N GLU A 374 25.43 -4.50 2.70
CA GLU A 374 25.44 -3.04 2.83
C GLU A 374 25.38 -2.60 4.30
N LEU A 375 25.84 -1.35 4.52
CA LEU A 375 25.74 -0.71 5.82
C LEU A 375 24.31 -0.17 6.02
N ASP A 376 23.73 -0.48 7.17
CA ASP A 376 22.43 0.05 7.55
C ASP A 376 22.51 1.57 7.80
N PRO A 377 21.84 2.40 6.97
CA PRO A 377 21.85 3.85 7.12
C PRO A 377 20.96 4.37 8.25
N THR A 378 20.20 3.50 8.92
CA THR A 378 19.17 3.88 9.91
C THR A 378 19.74 4.73 11.04
N ILE A 379 20.95 4.42 11.54
CA ILE A 379 21.60 5.24 12.59
C ILE A 379 21.90 6.65 12.09
N VAL A 380 22.38 6.78 10.84
CA VAL A 380 22.67 8.11 10.27
C VAL A 380 21.39 8.89 10.09
N LEU A 381 20.33 8.22 9.64
CA LEU A 381 19.00 8.82 9.50
C LEU A 381 18.43 9.25 10.85
N PHE A 382 18.55 8.40 11.89
CA PHE A 382 18.15 8.72 13.25
C PHE A 382 18.84 9.98 13.80
N LEU A 383 20.12 10.16 13.50
CA LEU A 383 20.88 11.34 13.96
C LEU A 383 20.58 12.59 13.13
N SER A 384 20.46 12.44 11.80
CA SER A 384 20.33 13.58 10.89
C SER A 384 18.89 14.08 10.76
N PHE A 385 17.91 13.20 10.63
CA PHE A 385 16.52 13.58 10.37
C PHE A 385 15.93 14.43 11.50
N PRO A 386 15.93 14.01 12.78
CA PRO A 386 15.41 14.82 13.86
C PRO A 386 16.18 16.13 14.05
N LEU A 387 17.50 16.08 13.85
CA LEU A 387 18.36 17.27 13.92
C LEU A 387 17.96 18.30 12.86
N PHE A 388 17.84 17.90 11.60
CA PHE A 388 17.48 18.81 10.51
C PHE A 388 16.03 19.29 10.64
N PHE A 389 15.11 18.40 10.99
CA PHE A 389 13.71 18.73 11.20
C PHE A 389 13.56 19.75 12.34
N GLY A 390 14.18 19.49 13.47
CA GLY A 390 14.16 20.38 14.62
C GLY A 390 14.84 21.72 14.35
N PHE A 391 15.98 21.70 13.66
CA PHE A 391 16.70 22.92 13.27
C PHE A 391 15.88 23.79 12.29
N MET A 392 15.15 23.16 11.38
CA MET A 392 14.33 23.86 10.40
C MET A 392 13.09 24.51 11.04
N ILE A 393 12.37 23.78 11.88
CA ILE A 393 11.14 24.27 12.52
C ILE A 393 11.49 25.10 13.77
N GLY A 394 12.22 24.53 14.73
CA GLY A 394 12.71 25.16 15.94
C GLY A 394 11.68 25.98 16.70
N ASP A 395 10.64 25.33 17.20
CA ASP A 395 9.55 25.95 17.97
C ASP A 395 9.14 25.03 19.12
N LEU A 396 9.14 25.55 20.34
CA LEU A 396 8.83 24.75 21.54
C LEU A 396 7.38 24.23 21.50
N GLY A 397 6.41 25.05 21.08
CA GLY A 397 5.00 24.69 21.08
C GLY A 397 4.69 23.60 20.06
N TYR A 398 5.19 23.77 18.84
CA TYR A 398 5.06 22.72 17.79
C TYR A 398 5.84 21.46 18.14
N GLY A 399 7.03 21.59 18.75
CA GLY A 399 7.80 20.43 19.21
C GLY A 399 7.04 19.58 20.21
N LEU A 400 6.42 20.22 21.22
CA LEU A 400 5.57 19.52 22.19
C LEU A 400 4.33 18.89 21.55
N MET A 401 3.75 19.54 20.54
CA MET A 401 2.63 18.98 19.77
C MET A 401 3.03 17.72 19.01
N TYR A 402 4.17 17.74 18.29
CA TYR A 402 4.69 16.55 17.61
C TYR A 402 4.99 15.40 18.57
N MET A 403 5.57 15.70 19.75
CA MET A 403 5.80 14.69 20.77
C MET A 403 4.48 14.10 21.29
N LEU A 404 3.45 14.93 21.49
CA LEU A 404 2.14 14.46 21.91
C LEU A 404 1.49 13.55 20.86
N VAL A 405 1.49 13.99 19.60
CA VAL A 405 0.97 13.18 18.48
C VAL A 405 1.74 11.88 18.35
N GLY A 406 3.07 11.91 18.38
CA GLY A 406 3.90 10.71 18.34
C GLY A 406 3.58 9.73 19.47
N ALA A 407 3.46 10.22 20.70
CA ALA A 407 3.10 9.39 21.85
C ALA A 407 1.67 8.82 21.77
N LEU A 408 0.73 9.54 21.17
CA LEU A 408 -0.63 9.04 20.91
C LEU A 408 -0.62 7.95 19.85
N LEU A 409 0.10 8.15 18.74
CA LEU A 409 0.23 7.12 17.68
C LEU A 409 0.83 5.83 18.24
N MET A 410 1.90 5.92 19.03
CA MET A 410 2.53 4.76 19.66
C MET A 410 1.64 4.01 20.65
N ARG A 411 0.60 4.68 21.21
CA ARG A 411 -0.27 4.09 22.22
C ARG A 411 -1.62 3.61 21.71
N GLN A 412 -2.14 4.23 20.64
CA GLN A 412 -3.51 3.97 20.16
C GLN A 412 -3.54 3.02 18.97
N PHE A 413 -2.40 2.80 18.31
CA PHE A 413 -2.34 1.97 17.14
C PHE A 413 -1.37 0.80 17.37
N ASP A 414 -1.78 -0.39 16.96
CA ASP A 414 -0.98 -1.62 17.05
C ASP A 414 -0.18 -1.89 15.77
N SER A 415 -0.46 -1.17 14.66
CA SER A 415 0.31 -1.23 13.44
C SER A 415 1.76 -0.78 13.65
N ASP A 416 2.73 -1.62 13.32
CA ASP A 416 4.16 -1.35 13.47
C ASP A 416 4.62 -0.12 12.70
N ILE A 417 4.05 0.11 11.50
CA ILE A 417 4.34 1.30 10.68
C ILE A 417 3.87 2.57 11.41
N VAL A 418 2.65 2.57 11.95
CA VAL A 418 2.09 3.73 12.65
C VAL A 418 2.84 4.01 13.95
N ARG A 419 3.24 2.96 14.69
CA ARG A 419 4.08 3.08 15.89
C ARG A 419 5.46 3.63 15.57
N SER A 420 6.08 3.17 14.48
CA SER A 420 7.36 3.67 13.99
C SER A 420 7.28 5.14 13.59
N LEU A 421 6.25 5.56 12.84
CA LEU A 421 6.00 6.97 12.53
C LEU A 421 5.77 7.79 13.81
N GLY A 422 5.11 7.23 14.81
CA GLY A 422 4.95 7.82 16.14
C GLY A 422 6.29 8.05 16.83
N GLY A 423 7.20 7.09 16.77
CA GLY A 423 8.57 7.19 17.28
C GLY A 423 9.39 8.26 16.57
N VAL A 424 9.31 8.30 15.24
CA VAL A 424 9.96 9.35 14.42
C VAL A 424 9.43 10.74 14.78
N ALA A 425 8.11 10.89 14.92
CA ALA A 425 7.48 12.15 15.31
C ALA A 425 7.88 12.60 16.72
N LEU A 426 8.04 11.65 17.64
CA LEU A 426 8.50 11.94 19.01
C LEU A 426 9.92 12.50 19.02
N TRP A 427 10.86 11.89 18.29
CA TRP A 427 12.23 12.37 18.17
C TRP A 427 12.32 13.69 17.41
N ALA A 428 11.63 13.82 16.28
CA ALA A 428 11.54 15.08 15.52
C ALA A 428 10.97 16.20 16.39
N GLY A 429 9.93 15.91 17.19
CA GLY A 429 9.34 16.83 18.14
C GLY A 429 10.29 17.24 19.26
N ALA A 430 11.06 16.29 19.81
CA ALA A 430 12.04 16.57 20.86
C ALA A 430 13.13 17.54 20.39
N PHE A 431 13.67 17.33 19.17
CA PHE A 431 14.64 18.25 18.58
C PHE A 431 14.01 19.59 18.20
N THR A 432 12.78 19.58 17.70
CA THR A 432 12.02 20.83 17.44
C THR A 432 11.82 21.64 18.71
N ALA A 433 11.48 21.01 19.82
CA ALA A 433 11.37 21.67 21.11
C ALA A 433 12.73 22.20 21.62
N LEU A 434 13.80 21.40 21.47
CA LEU A 434 15.17 21.80 21.82
C LEU A 434 15.58 23.07 21.07
N PHE A 435 15.46 23.06 19.75
CA PHE A 435 15.76 24.23 18.93
C PHE A 435 14.81 25.39 19.18
N GLY A 436 13.53 25.12 19.50
CA GLY A 436 12.56 26.13 19.92
C GLY A 436 13.00 26.90 21.17
N VAL A 437 13.58 26.20 22.15
CA VAL A 437 14.19 26.86 23.32
C VAL A 437 15.43 27.66 22.90
N LEU A 438 16.30 27.13 22.03
CA LEU A 438 17.49 27.82 21.56
C LEU A 438 17.18 29.06 20.71
N TYR A 439 16.09 29.04 19.96
CA TYR A 439 15.59 30.18 19.17
C TYR A 439 14.73 31.14 20.01
N GLY A 440 14.25 30.67 21.16
CA GLY A 440 13.34 31.44 22.01
C GLY A 440 11.95 31.58 21.44
N GLU A 441 11.49 30.61 20.64
CA GLU A 441 10.18 30.61 19.96
C GLU A 441 9.19 29.61 20.58
N VAL A 442 7.93 30.00 20.67
CA VAL A 442 6.79 29.17 21.04
C VAL A 442 5.58 29.57 20.23
N PHE A 443 5.04 28.65 19.42
CA PHE A 443 3.95 28.88 18.46
C PHE A 443 4.19 30.11 17.54
N GLY A 444 5.42 30.27 17.07
CA GLY A 444 5.84 31.40 16.25
C GLY A 444 6.00 32.74 16.98
N LEU A 445 5.85 32.74 18.32
CA LEU A 445 6.02 33.92 19.15
C LEU A 445 7.40 33.93 19.82
N HIS A 446 8.08 35.09 19.84
CA HIS A 446 9.43 35.25 20.40
C HIS A 446 9.43 35.53 21.92
N GLU A 447 8.29 35.35 22.60
CA GLU A 447 8.13 35.63 24.03
C GLU A 447 8.99 34.72 24.90
N LEU A 448 9.23 33.48 24.48
CA LEU A 448 10.10 32.53 25.17
C LEU A 448 11.54 33.06 25.25
N GLY A 449 12.01 33.72 24.20
CA GLY A 449 13.33 34.35 24.16
C GLY A 449 13.49 35.46 25.19
N SER A 450 12.45 36.25 25.42
CA SER A 450 12.46 37.28 26.44
C SER A 450 12.43 36.70 27.86
N LEU A 451 11.68 35.59 28.06
CA LEU A 451 11.52 34.95 29.36
C LEU A 451 12.77 34.15 29.79
N VAL A 452 13.34 33.36 28.89
CA VAL A 452 14.44 32.43 29.22
C VAL A 452 15.80 33.09 29.04
N TRP A 453 15.96 33.92 28.00
CA TRP A 453 17.23 34.45 27.57
C TRP A 453 17.36 35.96 27.71
N GLY A 454 16.39 36.62 28.35
CA GLY A 454 16.39 38.08 28.55
C GLY A 454 16.34 38.87 27.22
N GLY A 455 15.75 38.27 26.18
CA GLY A 455 15.59 38.86 24.85
C GLY A 455 16.74 38.59 23.88
N HIS A 456 17.76 37.82 24.26
CA HIS A 456 18.90 37.46 23.42
C HIS A 456 19.05 35.92 23.36
N PRO A 457 18.25 35.24 22.53
CA PRO A 457 18.35 33.77 22.38
C PRO A 457 19.73 33.38 21.84
N PRO A 458 20.26 32.19 22.20
CA PRO A 458 21.56 31.69 21.71
C PRO A 458 21.70 31.65 20.20
N ILE A 459 20.58 31.41 19.50
CA ILE A 459 20.53 31.38 18.04
C ILE A 459 19.37 32.28 17.61
N GLU A 460 19.71 33.37 16.93
CA GLU A 460 18.71 34.28 16.36
C GLU A 460 18.29 33.80 14.99
N LYS A 461 17.04 33.39 14.81
CA LYS A 461 16.50 32.90 13.54
C LYS A 461 16.36 33.98 12.47
N GLY A 462 16.11 35.21 12.88
CA GLY A 462 16.19 36.43 12.06
C GLY A 462 15.43 36.42 10.74
N LEU A 463 14.35 35.66 10.63
CA LEU A 463 13.54 35.52 9.41
C LEU A 463 12.68 36.75 9.08
N SER A 464 13.08 37.94 9.53
CA SER A 464 12.42 39.17 9.16
C SER A 464 12.75 39.54 7.71
N PRO A 465 11.77 39.93 6.88
CA PRO A 465 12.02 40.43 5.52
C PRO A 465 12.95 41.65 5.47
N ALA A 466 13.15 42.32 6.59
CA ALA A 466 14.04 43.48 6.73
C ALA A 466 15.53 43.12 6.80
N THR A 467 15.88 41.84 7.02
CA THR A 467 17.25 41.36 7.19
C THR A 467 17.55 40.26 6.16
N SER A 468 17.77 40.65 4.89
CA SER A 468 18.09 39.73 3.78
C SER A 468 19.33 38.87 4.04
N ASP A 469 20.24 39.34 4.87
CA ASP A 469 21.51 38.63 5.17
C ASP A 469 21.27 37.35 5.98
N PHE A 470 20.25 37.29 6.83
CA PHE A 470 19.90 36.07 7.57
C PHE A 470 19.34 34.96 6.67
N ALA A 471 18.50 35.29 5.68
CA ALA A 471 18.00 34.30 4.73
C ALA A 471 19.13 33.66 3.93
N LEU A 472 20.12 34.47 3.51
CA LEU A 472 21.32 33.96 2.84
C LEU A 472 22.15 33.08 3.76
N LEU A 473 22.32 33.46 5.03
CA LEU A 473 23.03 32.66 6.02
C LEU A 473 22.41 31.28 6.20
N TRP A 474 21.09 31.21 6.38
CA TRP A 474 20.38 29.94 6.55
C TRP A 474 20.45 29.07 5.29
N LEU A 475 20.37 29.68 4.10
CA LEU A 475 20.58 28.97 2.83
C LEU A 475 21.97 28.33 2.77
N VAL A 476 23.01 29.08 3.16
CA VAL A 476 24.39 28.58 3.18
C VAL A 476 24.57 27.46 4.21
N VAL A 477 24.00 27.63 5.41
CA VAL A 477 24.06 26.59 6.46
C VAL A 477 23.33 25.31 5.98
N SER A 478 22.17 25.44 5.36
CA SER A 478 21.43 24.30 4.81
C SER A 478 22.21 23.60 3.70
N LEU A 479 22.83 24.37 2.80
CA LEU A 479 23.69 23.82 1.74
C LEU A 479 24.89 23.06 2.31
N LEU A 480 25.57 23.63 3.31
CA LEU A 480 26.69 22.98 3.97
C LEU A 480 26.28 21.71 4.72
N ALA A 481 25.13 21.74 5.38
CA ALA A 481 24.59 20.56 6.06
C ALA A 481 24.27 19.45 5.04
N GLY A 482 23.64 19.78 3.91
CA GLY A 482 23.40 18.84 2.81
C GLY A 482 24.68 18.27 2.20
N LEU A 483 25.69 19.14 1.99
CA LEU A 483 27.00 18.73 1.48
C LEU A 483 27.72 17.80 2.47
N ALA A 484 27.65 18.09 3.77
CA ALA A 484 28.21 17.23 4.81
C ALA A 484 27.50 15.86 4.86
N HIS A 485 26.17 15.86 4.73
CA HIS A 485 25.38 14.62 4.71
C HIS A 485 25.71 13.75 3.49
N LEU A 486 25.83 14.36 2.30
CA LEU A 486 26.30 13.66 1.09
C LEU A 486 27.73 13.11 1.27
N THR A 487 28.61 13.86 1.95
CA THR A 487 29.98 13.37 2.24
C THR A 487 29.95 12.11 3.10
N ILE A 488 29.07 12.05 4.10
CA ILE A 488 28.87 10.85 4.93
C ILE A 488 28.37 9.68 4.07
N GLY A 489 27.40 9.90 3.18
CA GLY A 489 26.90 8.87 2.27
C GLY A 489 28.02 8.30 1.37
N TYR A 490 28.81 9.16 0.72
CA TYR A 490 29.94 8.70 -0.10
C TYR A 490 31.05 8.02 0.71
N LEU A 491 31.23 8.38 1.98
CA LEU A 491 32.19 7.66 2.86
C LEU A 491 31.71 6.24 3.14
N PHE A 492 30.38 6.03 3.29
CA PHE A 492 29.82 4.70 3.48
C PHE A 492 29.97 3.87 2.21
N ASP A 493 29.56 4.40 1.07
CA ASP A 493 29.69 3.77 -0.24
C ASP A 493 31.16 3.43 -0.58
N PHE A 494 32.11 4.34 -0.30
CA PHE A 494 33.55 4.07 -0.47
C PHE A 494 34.01 2.92 0.43
N TYR A 495 33.55 2.88 1.68
CA TYR A 495 33.93 1.81 2.61
C TYR A 495 33.36 0.45 2.17
N GLU A 496 32.17 0.41 1.64
CA GLU A 496 31.53 -0.79 1.09
C GLU A 496 32.27 -1.29 -0.14
N ASN A 497 32.49 -0.41 -1.12
CA ASN A 497 33.25 -0.74 -2.33
C ASN A 497 34.70 -1.19 -2.01
N LEU A 498 35.34 -0.58 -1.00
CA LEU A 498 36.67 -0.98 -0.57
C LEU A 498 36.69 -2.41 -0.01
N ARG A 499 35.61 -2.81 0.68
CA ARG A 499 35.52 -4.12 1.28
C ARG A 499 35.01 -5.21 0.33
N GLY A 500 34.04 -4.88 -0.55
CA GLY A 500 33.45 -5.80 -1.50
C GLY A 500 34.33 -5.97 -2.76
N HIS A 501 34.71 -4.88 -3.40
CA HIS A 501 35.34 -4.89 -4.73
C HIS A 501 36.83 -4.51 -4.72
N GLY A 502 37.36 -4.08 -3.57
CA GLY A 502 38.75 -3.74 -3.41
C GLY A 502 39.09 -2.28 -3.71
N LEU A 503 40.38 -1.92 -3.52
CA LEU A 503 40.82 -0.51 -3.57
C LEU A 503 40.66 0.14 -4.95
N VAL A 504 40.85 -0.60 -6.02
CA VAL A 504 40.80 -0.04 -7.39
C VAL A 504 39.39 0.40 -7.73
N ASP A 505 38.43 -0.43 -7.47
CA ASP A 505 37.01 -0.17 -7.76
C ASP A 505 36.44 0.90 -6.82
N ALA A 506 36.78 0.84 -5.52
CA ALA A 506 36.41 1.90 -4.57
C ALA A 506 36.92 3.29 -5.01
N VAL A 507 38.15 3.38 -5.56
CA VAL A 507 38.73 4.65 -6.04
C VAL A 507 38.12 5.08 -7.37
N THR A 508 37.86 4.15 -8.30
CA THR A 508 37.34 4.49 -9.63
C THR A 508 35.87 4.83 -9.60
N GLU A 509 35.06 4.13 -8.83
CA GLU A 509 33.61 4.35 -8.71
C GLU A 509 33.29 5.46 -7.73
N THR A 510 33.48 5.23 -6.44
CA THR A 510 33.10 6.19 -5.39
C THR A 510 34.17 7.29 -5.20
N GLY A 511 35.45 6.94 -5.28
CA GLY A 511 36.56 7.89 -5.05
C GLY A 511 36.51 9.07 -6.03
N SER A 512 36.09 8.88 -7.26
CA SER A 512 35.89 9.94 -8.25
C SER A 512 34.86 10.98 -7.79
N TRP A 513 33.73 10.54 -7.24
CA TRP A 513 32.70 11.40 -6.67
C TRP A 513 33.16 12.11 -5.40
N MET A 514 33.90 11.40 -4.55
CA MET A 514 34.53 12.01 -3.35
C MET A 514 35.54 13.09 -3.71
N LEU A 515 36.34 12.91 -4.77
CA LEU A 515 37.26 13.93 -5.27
C LEU A 515 36.50 15.16 -5.79
N MET A 516 35.43 14.95 -6.55
CA MET A 516 34.55 16.02 -7.01
C MET A 516 33.97 16.79 -5.82
N LEU A 517 33.41 16.06 -4.85
CA LEU A 517 32.84 16.65 -3.64
C LEU A 517 33.89 17.39 -2.80
N GLY A 518 35.09 16.81 -2.66
CA GLY A 518 36.22 17.46 -2.03
C GLY A 518 36.61 18.75 -2.75
N GLY A 519 36.59 18.75 -4.09
CA GLY A 519 36.79 19.95 -4.91
C GLY A 519 35.74 21.03 -4.62
N ILE A 520 34.46 20.65 -4.49
CA ILE A 520 33.39 21.57 -4.10
C ILE A 520 33.63 22.13 -2.69
N TRP A 521 34.02 21.31 -1.71
CA TRP A 521 34.39 21.79 -0.36
C TRP A 521 35.52 22.82 -0.40
N VAL A 522 36.62 22.53 -1.12
CA VAL A 522 37.73 23.46 -1.28
C VAL A 522 37.27 24.75 -1.96
N TRP A 523 36.44 24.66 -3.00
CA TRP A 523 35.89 25.81 -3.72
C TRP A 523 35.00 26.69 -2.83
N VAL A 524 34.07 26.09 -2.06
CA VAL A 524 33.14 26.81 -1.14
C VAL A 524 33.94 27.59 -0.08
N PHE A 525 35.05 27.02 0.38
CA PHE A 525 35.89 27.64 1.39
C PHE A 525 37.12 28.39 0.81
N ALA A 526 37.13 28.64 -0.51
CA ALA A 526 38.18 29.46 -1.12
C ALA A 526 38.00 30.94 -0.78
N ASP A 527 39.12 31.62 -0.50
CA ASP A 527 39.15 33.04 -0.10
C ASP A 527 38.62 33.99 -1.19
N ALA A 528 38.72 33.60 -2.45
CA ALA A 528 38.17 34.34 -3.60
C ALA A 528 37.67 33.37 -4.69
N PRO A 529 36.45 32.84 -4.60
CA PRO A 529 35.90 32.00 -5.64
C PRO A 529 35.68 32.81 -6.95
N PRO A 530 35.80 32.19 -8.13
CA PRO A 530 35.71 32.85 -9.42
C PRO A 530 34.41 33.63 -9.66
N THR A 531 33.35 33.28 -8.95
CA THR A 531 32.03 33.91 -9.06
C THR A 531 31.87 35.18 -8.23
N GLY A 532 32.86 35.55 -7.42
CA GLY A 532 32.81 36.71 -6.50
C GLY A 532 31.73 36.58 -5.40
N ALA A 533 31.18 35.40 -5.20
CA ALA A 533 30.01 35.15 -4.37
C ALA A 533 30.32 34.29 -3.12
N ALA A 534 31.59 34.32 -2.60
CA ALA A 534 31.82 33.70 -1.29
C ALA A 534 31.03 34.49 -0.24
N PRO A 535 30.14 33.84 0.53
CA PRO A 535 29.51 34.55 1.62
C PRO A 535 30.56 35.03 2.60
N PRO A 536 30.60 36.35 2.98
CA PRO A 536 31.60 36.90 3.90
C PRO A 536 31.66 36.19 5.25
N ILE A 537 30.64 35.39 5.53
CA ILE A 537 30.53 34.62 6.77
C ILE A 537 31.45 33.38 6.79
N LEU A 538 31.79 32.80 5.63
CA LEU A 538 32.57 31.56 5.54
C LEU A 538 34.05 31.81 5.32
N THR A 539 34.39 32.86 4.59
CA THR A 539 35.78 33.11 4.18
C THR A 539 36.18 34.57 4.40
N GLY A 540 37.48 34.78 4.60
CA GLY A 540 38.04 36.08 4.91
C GLY A 540 38.46 36.23 6.38
N ALA A 541 39.38 37.15 6.64
CA ALA A 541 39.94 37.36 7.99
C ALA A 541 38.90 37.84 9.02
N ASP A 542 37.81 38.46 8.57
CA ASP A 542 36.72 38.98 9.40
C ASP A 542 35.50 38.03 9.41
N SER A 543 35.62 36.83 8.83
CA SER A 543 34.53 35.85 8.83
C SER A 543 34.22 35.29 10.22
N ALA A 544 32.98 34.90 10.47
CA ALA A 544 32.61 34.24 11.72
C ALA A 544 33.41 32.94 11.95
N LEU A 545 33.72 32.20 10.87
CA LEU A 545 34.53 30.99 10.91
C LEU A 545 35.98 31.30 11.32
N ALA A 546 36.59 32.37 10.79
CA ALA A 546 37.93 32.80 11.17
C ALA A 546 38.00 33.25 12.63
N GLY A 547 36.97 33.93 13.13
CA GLY A 547 36.86 34.33 14.52
C GLY A 547 36.77 33.16 15.50
N PHE A 548 36.12 32.06 15.10
CA PHE A 548 35.94 30.88 15.93
C PHE A 548 37.11 29.86 15.81
N THR A 549 37.59 29.61 14.59
CA THR A 549 38.55 28.54 14.29
C THR A 549 39.94 29.03 13.92
N GLY A 550 40.10 30.32 13.65
CA GLY A 550 41.32 30.89 13.07
C GLY A 550 41.50 30.60 11.56
N PHE A 551 40.55 29.91 10.92
CA PHE A 551 40.61 29.56 9.51
C PHE A 551 39.91 30.62 8.66
N ALA A 552 40.68 31.34 7.85
CA ALA A 552 40.20 32.42 7.01
C ALA A 552 39.83 32.00 5.57
N GLY A 553 39.94 30.72 5.26
CA GLY A 553 39.67 30.15 3.92
C GLY A 553 40.96 29.65 3.23
N PHE A 554 40.77 28.84 2.18
CA PHE A 554 41.86 28.37 1.32
C PHE A 554 42.33 29.49 0.39
N SER A 555 43.63 29.60 0.14
CA SER A 555 44.14 30.56 -0.84
C SER A 555 43.61 30.24 -2.25
N THR A 556 43.37 31.26 -3.06
CA THR A 556 42.90 31.13 -4.46
C THR A 556 43.72 30.16 -5.31
N THR A 557 44.97 29.96 -5.00
CA THR A 557 45.87 28.99 -5.68
C THR A 557 45.53 27.52 -5.34
N VAL A 558 44.84 27.26 -4.26
CA VAL A 558 44.41 25.91 -3.84
C VAL A 558 42.95 25.64 -4.24
N GLY A 559 42.16 26.71 -4.38
CA GLY A 559 40.75 26.60 -4.74
C GLY A 559 40.46 26.45 -6.24
N PHE A 560 41.48 26.46 -7.07
CA PHE A 560 41.48 26.20 -8.51
C PHE A 560 42.23 24.89 -8.81
#